data_c9cb14005efb80061f32e909f79f3dd4
#
_entry.id   c9cb14005efb80061f32e909f79f3dd4
#
_cell.length_a   1.000
_cell.length_b   1.000
_cell.length_c   1.000
_cell.angle_alpha   90.00
_cell.angle_beta   90.00
_cell.angle_gamma   90.00
#
_symmetry.space_group_name_H-M   'P 1'
#
loop_
_entity.id
_entity.type
_entity.pdbx_description
1 polymer ?
#
loop_
_entity_poly.entity_id
_entity_poly.type
_entity_poly.pdbx_seq_one_letter_code
_entity_poly.pdbx_strand_id
1 'polypeptide(L)'
;MGRNLKLKKESDFEFTKNHKRLLLGSVFLMATSAIGPAFLTQTAVFTSQFFVSFAFAILLSIIIDIGAQINIWRILVVTGLRGQEISNKVVPGLGTVISILIAFGGLAFNIGNIAGAGLGLNAIFGLDVKWGAAITAIFAILIFVSKSGQKIMDVVSMILGIVMILVVAYVMFVSNPPYGDAFVHTFAPEHPMKLVLPIITLVGGTVGGYITFAGAHRILDSGIKGKQYLPFVNQSAIAGILTTGIMRTLLFLAVLGVVVTGVTLSSENPPASVFEHAIGPIGKNIFGIVLFAAAMSSVIGSAYTSATFLKTLHKSLNERSNLIVIVFIVISTMIFLFIGKPISLLIIAGAINGWILPITLGAILIASKKKSIVGDYKHPNWMFIFGIVAVLVTILTGIFSFKEVLQLF
;
A
#
# COMPACT_ATOMS: atom_id res chain seq x y z
N MET A 1 49.05 -20.33 -26.34
CA MET A 1 47.61 -20.66 -26.50
C MET A 1 46.82 -19.66 -25.66
N GLY A 2 46.56 -18.47 -26.23
CA GLY A 2 45.88 -17.34 -25.55
C GLY A 2 44.38 -17.47 -25.72
N ARG A 3 43.64 -17.70 -24.61
CA ARG A 3 42.17 -17.59 -24.59
C ARG A 3 41.78 -16.11 -24.56
N ASN A 4 41.32 -15.58 -25.69
CA ASN A 4 40.61 -14.32 -25.77
C ASN A 4 39.30 -14.43 -24.99
N LEU A 5 39.24 -13.99 -23.75
CA LEU A 5 38.04 -13.63 -23.04
C LEU A 5 37.50 -12.34 -23.68
N LYS A 6 36.65 -12.47 -24.69
CA LYS A 6 35.84 -11.36 -25.17
C LYS A 6 34.97 -10.88 -24.01
N LEU A 7 35.32 -9.72 -23.48
CA LEU A 7 34.43 -8.93 -22.63
C LEU A 7 33.12 -8.73 -23.40
N LYS A 8 32.05 -9.36 -22.97
CA LYS A 8 30.70 -9.13 -23.49
C LYS A 8 30.41 -7.65 -23.34
N LYS A 9 30.33 -6.93 -24.46
CA LYS A 9 29.92 -5.51 -24.48
C LYS A 9 28.53 -5.38 -23.84
N GLU A 10 28.32 -4.33 -23.04
CA GLU A 10 27.03 -3.91 -22.45
C GLU A 10 25.91 -3.68 -23.49
N SER A 11 26.22 -3.84 -24.81
CA SER A 11 25.34 -3.58 -25.94
C SER A 11 24.32 -4.71 -26.25
N ASP A 12 24.39 -5.88 -25.62
CA ASP A 12 23.53 -7.04 -25.93
C ASP A 12 22.45 -7.29 -24.87
N PHE A 13 21.96 -6.22 -24.20
CA PHE A 13 20.82 -6.36 -23.31
C PHE A 13 19.51 -6.47 -24.10
N GLU A 14 18.95 -7.67 -24.17
CA GLU A 14 17.63 -7.92 -24.76
C GLU A 14 16.56 -8.00 -23.65
N PHE A 15 15.60 -7.09 -23.72
CA PHE A 15 14.45 -7.09 -22.80
C PHE A 15 13.43 -8.16 -23.25
N THR A 16 13.46 -9.29 -22.56
CA THR A 16 12.66 -10.47 -22.91
C THR A 16 11.21 -10.37 -22.40
N LYS A 17 10.32 -11.18 -22.98
CA LYS A 17 8.93 -11.36 -22.48
C LYS A 17 8.90 -11.77 -21.01
N ASN A 18 9.91 -12.53 -20.55
CA ASN A 18 10.01 -12.94 -19.15
C ASN A 18 10.25 -11.75 -18.22
N HIS A 19 11.15 -10.82 -18.56
CA HIS A 19 11.38 -9.59 -17.81
C HIS A 19 10.08 -8.76 -17.69
N LYS A 20 9.33 -8.62 -18.78
CA LYS A 20 8.03 -7.91 -18.79
C LYS A 20 7.04 -8.57 -17.83
N ARG A 21 6.95 -9.91 -17.84
CA ARG A 21 6.06 -10.66 -16.93
C ARG A 21 6.44 -10.47 -15.46
N LEU A 22 7.73 -10.48 -15.13
CA LEU A 22 8.24 -10.26 -13.77
C LEU A 22 7.93 -8.86 -13.26
N LEU A 23 8.14 -7.84 -14.10
CA LEU A 23 7.81 -6.46 -13.76
C LEU A 23 6.30 -6.25 -13.58
N LEU A 24 5.48 -6.80 -14.47
CA LEU A 24 4.01 -6.78 -14.31
C LEU A 24 3.58 -7.46 -13.00
N GLY A 25 4.23 -8.58 -12.64
CA GLY A 25 3.99 -9.23 -11.36
C GLY A 25 4.32 -8.34 -10.15
N SER A 26 5.34 -7.48 -10.26
CA SER A 26 5.71 -6.53 -9.20
C SER A 26 4.74 -5.36 -9.10
N VAL A 27 4.24 -4.86 -10.24
CA VAL A 27 3.15 -3.87 -10.31
C VAL A 27 1.90 -4.41 -9.63
N PHE A 28 1.52 -5.64 -9.99
CA PHE A 28 0.34 -6.29 -9.44
C PHE A 28 0.46 -6.50 -7.93
N LEU A 29 1.61 -6.99 -7.45
CA LEU A 29 1.85 -7.19 -6.02
C LEU A 29 1.77 -5.88 -5.24
N MET A 30 2.36 -4.80 -5.78
CA MET A 30 2.27 -3.47 -5.16
C MET A 30 0.83 -2.99 -5.11
N ALA A 31 0.11 -3.04 -6.23
CA ALA A 31 -1.27 -2.58 -6.31
C ALA A 31 -2.20 -3.36 -5.37
N THR A 32 -2.09 -4.69 -5.33
CA THR A 32 -2.90 -5.53 -4.42
C THR A 32 -2.52 -5.35 -2.95
N SER A 33 -1.25 -5.01 -2.66
CA SER A 33 -0.82 -4.68 -1.30
C SER A 33 -1.36 -3.33 -0.82
N ALA A 34 -1.58 -2.39 -1.74
CA ALA A 34 -2.17 -1.08 -1.45
C ALA A 34 -3.70 -1.15 -1.37
N ILE A 35 -4.36 -1.88 -2.29
CA ILE A 35 -5.83 -2.01 -2.35
C ILE A 35 -6.30 -3.05 -1.32
N GLY A 36 -6.22 -2.70 -0.05
CA GLY A 36 -6.68 -3.50 1.07
C GLY A 36 -7.82 -2.83 1.83
N PRO A 37 -8.21 -3.37 3.00
CA PRO A 37 -9.28 -2.83 3.83
C PRO A 37 -9.10 -1.35 4.19
N ALA A 38 -7.89 -0.93 4.51
CA ALA A 38 -7.58 0.47 4.82
C ALA A 38 -7.90 1.39 3.64
N PHE A 39 -7.50 1.01 2.42
CA PHE A 39 -7.77 1.75 1.20
C PHE A 39 -9.27 1.98 0.96
N LEU A 40 -10.08 0.92 1.11
CA LEU A 40 -11.53 0.96 0.89
C LEU A 40 -12.23 1.80 1.96
N THR A 41 -11.88 1.59 3.23
CA THR A 41 -12.49 2.29 4.35
C THR A 41 -12.10 3.76 4.38
N GLN A 42 -10.82 4.10 4.22
CA GLN A 42 -10.34 5.48 4.16
C GLN A 42 -11.03 6.26 3.05
N THR A 43 -11.17 5.66 1.86
CA THR A 43 -11.85 6.32 0.74
C THR A 43 -13.32 6.58 1.06
N ALA A 44 -14.05 5.62 1.64
CA ALA A 44 -15.45 5.81 2.02
C ALA A 44 -15.62 6.87 3.11
N VAL A 45 -14.83 6.79 4.19
CA VAL A 45 -14.90 7.71 5.32
C VAL A 45 -14.56 9.14 4.89
N PHE A 46 -13.43 9.33 4.20
CA PHE A 46 -13.02 10.68 3.81
C PHE A 46 -13.91 11.28 2.72
N THR A 47 -14.49 10.46 1.83
CA THR A 47 -15.51 10.96 0.89
C THR A 47 -16.74 11.46 1.61
N SER A 48 -17.23 10.74 2.64
CA SER A 48 -18.40 11.16 3.41
C SER A 48 -18.15 12.41 4.26
N GLN A 49 -16.90 12.67 4.64
CA GLN A 49 -16.52 13.84 5.45
C GLN A 49 -16.21 15.08 4.60
N PHE A 50 -15.58 14.91 3.45
CA PHE A 50 -15.05 16.01 2.64
C PHE A 50 -15.70 16.15 1.27
N PHE A 51 -16.62 15.26 0.93
CA PHE A 51 -17.39 15.26 -0.31
C PHE A 51 -16.46 15.47 -1.54
N VAL A 52 -16.81 16.40 -2.42
CA VAL A 52 -16.05 16.69 -3.65
C VAL A 52 -14.62 17.14 -3.39
N SER A 53 -14.35 17.81 -2.27
CA SER A 53 -12.99 18.32 -1.92
C SER A 53 -11.98 17.18 -1.68
N PHE A 54 -12.44 15.97 -1.37
CA PHE A 54 -11.56 14.80 -1.22
C PHE A 54 -10.82 14.43 -2.53
N ALA A 55 -11.34 14.81 -3.70
CA ALA A 55 -10.68 14.63 -4.99
C ALA A 55 -9.28 15.26 -5.03
N PHE A 56 -9.08 16.42 -4.40
CA PHE A 56 -7.75 17.05 -4.26
C PHE A 56 -6.78 16.17 -3.46
N ALA A 57 -7.23 15.58 -2.35
CA ALA A 57 -6.38 14.69 -1.55
C ALA A 57 -5.96 13.45 -2.35
N ILE A 58 -6.84 12.91 -3.18
CA ILE A 58 -6.53 11.80 -4.09
C ILE A 58 -5.47 12.20 -5.11
N LEU A 59 -5.66 13.34 -5.80
CA LEU A 59 -4.69 13.82 -6.80
C LEU A 59 -3.32 14.07 -6.17
N LEU A 60 -3.28 14.78 -5.04
CA LEU A 60 -2.03 15.10 -4.37
C LEU A 60 -1.31 13.85 -3.86
N SER A 61 -2.06 12.88 -3.31
CA SER A 61 -1.47 11.60 -2.89
C SER A 61 -0.84 10.85 -4.08
N ILE A 62 -1.51 10.77 -5.24
CA ILE A 62 -0.98 10.13 -6.46
C ILE A 62 0.33 10.79 -6.89
N ILE A 63 0.39 12.12 -6.87
CA ILE A 63 1.61 12.87 -7.25
C ILE A 63 2.75 12.54 -6.29
N ILE A 64 2.50 12.58 -4.97
CA ILE A 64 3.51 12.25 -3.95
C ILE A 64 3.95 10.80 -4.10
N ASP A 65 3.01 9.87 -4.29
CA ASP A 65 3.25 8.44 -4.41
C ASP A 65 4.15 8.11 -5.61
N ILE A 66 3.91 8.75 -6.76
CA ILE A 66 4.79 8.62 -7.95
C ILE A 66 6.20 9.10 -7.59
N GLY A 67 6.31 10.29 -6.98
CA GLY A 67 7.60 10.86 -6.58
C GLY A 67 8.39 9.95 -5.62
N ALA A 68 7.71 9.35 -4.67
CA ALA A 68 8.32 8.42 -3.73
C ALA A 68 8.72 7.11 -4.41
N GLN A 69 7.79 6.46 -5.10
CA GLN A 69 8.00 5.11 -5.64
C GLN A 69 9.05 5.05 -6.74
N ILE A 70 9.09 6.01 -7.68
CA ILE A 70 10.09 6.01 -8.75
C ILE A 70 11.50 6.16 -8.18
N ASN A 71 11.68 6.99 -7.14
CA ASN A 71 12.98 7.15 -6.49
C ASN A 71 13.40 5.86 -5.78
N ILE A 72 12.52 5.29 -4.96
CA ILE A 72 12.81 4.07 -4.19
C ILE A 72 13.14 2.90 -5.14
N TRP A 73 12.24 2.57 -6.07
CA TRP A 73 12.42 1.41 -6.96
C TRP A 73 13.67 1.53 -7.80
N ARG A 74 13.94 2.75 -8.31
CA ARG A 74 15.10 3.03 -9.14
C ARG A 74 16.41 2.79 -8.41
N ILE A 75 16.57 3.31 -7.20
CA ILE A 75 17.81 3.17 -6.43
C ILE A 75 18.02 1.73 -5.95
N LEU A 76 16.96 1.04 -5.54
CA LEU A 76 17.05 -0.38 -5.18
C LEU A 76 17.54 -1.22 -6.38
N VAL A 77 16.97 -1.01 -7.57
CA VAL A 77 17.36 -1.77 -8.77
C VAL A 77 18.78 -1.41 -9.24
N VAL A 78 19.18 -0.14 -9.20
CA VAL A 78 20.55 0.30 -9.55
C VAL A 78 21.59 -0.37 -8.66
N THR A 79 21.34 -0.39 -7.35
CA THR A 79 22.29 -0.91 -6.37
C THR A 79 22.21 -2.43 -6.22
N GLY A 80 21.07 -3.04 -6.58
CA GLY A 80 20.79 -4.44 -6.30
C GLY A 80 20.65 -4.76 -4.80
N LEU A 81 20.52 -3.72 -3.95
CA LEU A 81 20.45 -3.81 -2.50
C LEU A 81 19.02 -3.54 -2.01
N ARG A 82 18.67 -4.12 -0.88
CA ARG A 82 17.39 -3.86 -0.21
C ARG A 82 17.43 -2.50 0.51
N GLY A 83 16.25 -1.93 0.79
CA GLY A 83 16.13 -0.59 1.37
C GLY A 83 16.92 -0.40 2.68
N GLN A 84 16.85 -1.37 3.58
CA GLN A 84 17.60 -1.34 4.85
C GLN A 84 19.13 -1.45 4.65
N GLU A 85 19.59 -2.21 3.66
CA GLU A 85 21.02 -2.34 3.34
C GLU A 85 21.57 -1.03 2.79
N ILE A 86 20.81 -0.37 1.90
CA ILE A 86 21.16 0.95 1.38
C ILE A 86 21.23 1.96 2.53
N SER A 87 20.25 1.96 3.42
CA SER A 87 20.17 2.90 4.54
C SER A 87 21.34 2.73 5.50
N ASN A 88 21.79 1.50 5.76
CA ASN A 88 22.99 1.22 6.55
C ASN A 88 24.28 1.73 5.89
N LYS A 89 24.32 1.77 4.55
CA LYS A 89 25.46 2.39 3.83
C LYS A 89 25.39 3.92 3.85
N VAL A 90 24.22 4.51 4.06
CA VAL A 90 24.07 5.96 4.22
C VAL A 90 24.57 6.40 5.59
N VAL A 91 24.04 5.78 6.64
CA VAL A 91 24.43 5.97 8.04
C VAL A 91 24.41 4.60 8.72
N PRO A 92 25.52 4.15 9.35
CA PRO A 92 25.52 2.92 10.12
C PRO A 92 24.42 2.89 11.18
N GLY A 93 23.66 1.80 11.24
CA GLY A 93 22.51 1.63 12.14
C GLY A 93 21.16 2.15 11.61
N LEU A 94 21.14 3.04 10.60
CA LEU A 94 19.89 3.58 10.05
C LEU A 94 19.00 2.49 9.43
N GLY A 95 19.60 1.47 8.80
CA GLY A 95 18.84 0.34 8.26
C GLY A 95 18.14 -0.49 9.34
N THR A 96 18.74 -0.58 10.53
CA THR A 96 18.10 -1.21 11.70
C THR A 96 16.87 -0.41 12.14
N VAL A 97 17.02 0.91 12.27
CA VAL A 97 15.91 1.81 12.61
C VAL A 97 14.77 1.69 11.59
N ILE A 98 15.11 1.74 10.30
CA ILE A 98 14.11 1.60 9.21
C ILE A 98 13.45 0.22 9.26
N SER A 99 14.18 -0.86 9.53
CA SER A 99 13.59 -2.20 9.65
C SER A 99 12.57 -2.28 10.79
N ILE A 100 12.87 -1.67 11.94
CA ILE A 100 11.95 -1.60 13.08
C ILE A 100 10.72 -0.75 12.74
N LEU A 101 10.92 0.42 12.13
CA LEU A 101 9.81 1.31 11.73
C LEU A 101 8.89 0.63 10.71
N ILE A 102 9.44 -0.04 9.70
CA ILE A 102 8.64 -0.76 8.69
C ILE A 102 7.91 -1.95 9.32
N ALA A 103 8.55 -2.68 10.24
CA ALA A 103 7.86 -3.76 10.97
C ALA A 103 6.72 -3.22 11.83
N PHE A 104 6.91 -2.08 12.50
CA PHE A 104 5.87 -1.40 13.27
C PHE A 104 4.73 -0.90 12.38
N GLY A 105 5.04 -0.23 11.27
CA GLY A 105 4.05 0.20 10.30
C GLY A 105 3.27 -0.97 9.67
N GLY A 106 3.96 -2.07 9.39
CA GLY A 106 3.35 -3.31 8.93
C GLY A 106 2.46 -3.95 9.99
N LEU A 107 2.82 -3.86 11.29
CA LEU A 107 1.98 -4.31 12.41
C LEU A 107 0.69 -3.48 12.46
N ALA A 108 0.79 -2.15 12.36
CA ALA A 108 -0.36 -1.26 12.32
C ALA A 108 -1.31 -1.63 11.16
N PHE A 109 -0.75 -1.85 9.95
CA PHE A 109 -1.55 -2.33 8.82
C PHE A 109 -2.16 -3.69 9.06
N ASN A 110 -1.43 -4.61 9.67
CA ASN A 110 -1.94 -5.95 9.89
C ASN A 110 -3.10 -5.97 10.89
N ILE A 111 -3.04 -5.11 11.92
CA ILE A 111 -4.17 -4.89 12.83
C ILE A 111 -5.40 -4.40 12.05
N GLY A 112 -5.21 -3.42 11.16
CA GLY A 112 -6.26 -2.92 10.27
C GLY A 112 -6.78 -3.98 9.30
N ASN A 113 -5.91 -4.81 8.72
CA ASN A 113 -6.31 -5.87 7.80
C ASN A 113 -7.14 -6.94 8.51
N ILE A 114 -6.78 -7.36 9.72
CA ILE A 114 -7.55 -8.27 10.57
C ILE A 114 -8.93 -7.66 10.88
N ALA A 115 -8.97 -6.38 11.24
CA ALA A 115 -10.21 -5.63 11.45
C ALA A 115 -11.08 -5.60 10.20
N GLY A 116 -10.48 -5.31 9.04
CA GLY A 116 -11.16 -5.26 7.74
C GLY A 116 -11.71 -6.61 7.30
N ALA A 117 -11.00 -7.70 7.58
CA ALA A 117 -11.52 -9.05 7.34
C ALA A 117 -12.77 -9.35 8.20
N GLY A 118 -12.74 -8.91 9.47
CA GLY A 118 -13.92 -8.96 10.35
C GLY A 118 -15.09 -8.17 9.79
N LEU A 119 -14.84 -6.96 9.26
CA LEU A 119 -15.87 -6.15 8.57
C LEU A 119 -16.42 -6.86 7.31
N GLY A 120 -15.57 -7.57 6.57
CA GLY A 120 -16.00 -8.37 5.42
C GLY A 120 -16.97 -9.48 5.83
N LEU A 121 -16.63 -10.27 6.85
CA LEU A 121 -17.50 -11.31 7.39
C LEU A 121 -18.78 -10.74 8.04
N ASN A 122 -18.69 -9.57 8.66
CA ASN A 122 -19.86 -8.86 9.17
C ASN A 122 -20.81 -8.49 8.04
N ALA A 123 -20.31 -7.97 6.92
CA ALA A 123 -21.14 -7.60 5.77
C ALA A 123 -21.86 -8.81 5.16
N ILE A 124 -21.23 -10.00 5.11
CA ILE A 124 -21.78 -11.21 4.49
C ILE A 124 -22.77 -11.93 5.44
N PHE A 125 -22.37 -12.12 6.69
CA PHE A 125 -23.05 -13.02 7.63
C PHE A 125 -23.68 -12.29 8.84
N GLY A 126 -23.48 -10.97 8.97
CA GLY A 126 -23.88 -10.23 10.18
C GLY A 126 -23.07 -10.62 11.43
N LEU A 127 -21.94 -11.30 11.27
CA LEU A 127 -21.09 -11.74 12.38
C LEU A 127 -20.46 -10.54 13.07
N ASP A 128 -20.36 -10.59 14.40
CA ASP A 128 -19.60 -9.57 15.14
C ASP A 128 -18.15 -9.46 14.60
N VAL A 129 -17.67 -8.23 14.43
CA VAL A 129 -16.39 -7.95 13.77
C VAL A 129 -15.21 -8.60 14.51
N LYS A 130 -15.25 -8.70 15.84
CA LYS A 130 -14.18 -9.34 16.64
C LYS A 130 -14.13 -10.85 16.40
N TRP A 131 -15.30 -11.49 16.34
CA TRP A 131 -15.35 -12.92 16.00
C TRP A 131 -14.90 -13.18 14.58
N GLY A 132 -15.34 -12.34 13.62
CA GLY A 132 -14.85 -12.40 12.25
C GLY A 132 -13.33 -12.25 12.15
N ALA A 133 -12.75 -11.34 12.91
CA ALA A 133 -11.31 -11.14 12.99
C ALA A 133 -10.56 -12.34 13.55
N ALA A 134 -11.06 -12.94 14.64
CA ALA A 134 -10.45 -14.13 15.25
C ALA A 134 -10.46 -15.34 14.30
N ILE A 135 -11.59 -15.60 13.65
CA ILE A 135 -11.73 -16.64 12.63
C ILE A 135 -10.75 -16.39 11.47
N THR A 136 -10.66 -15.14 11.00
CA THR A 136 -9.75 -14.77 9.92
C THR A 136 -8.30 -15.04 10.26
N ALA A 137 -7.87 -14.75 11.49
CA ALA A 137 -6.50 -15.00 11.93
C ALA A 137 -6.13 -16.50 11.86
N ILE A 138 -7.05 -17.36 12.27
CA ILE A 138 -6.86 -18.82 12.19
C ILE A 138 -6.70 -19.23 10.71
N PHE A 139 -7.61 -18.78 9.84
CA PHE A 139 -7.52 -19.10 8.41
C PHE A 139 -6.25 -18.53 7.76
N ALA A 140 -5.85 -17.30 8.12
CA ALA A 140 -4.62 -16.71 7.60
C ALA A 140 -3.38 -17.51 7.96
N ILE A 141 -3.29 -18.00 9.21
CA ILE A 141 -2.20 -18.87 9.66
C ILE A 141 -2.21 -20.21 8.91
N LEU A 142 -3.38 -20.84 8.78
CA LEU A 142 -3.51 -22.10 8.04
C LEU A 142 -3.10 -21.96 6.58
N ILE A 143 -3.54 -20.89 5.90
CA ILE A 143 -3.16 -20.58 4.51
C ILE A 143 -1.67 -20.31 4.41
N PHE A 144 -1.10 -19.55 5.36
CA PHE A 144 0.32 -19.22 5.36
C PHE A 144 1.20 -20.46 5.49
N VAL A 145 0.84 -21.41 6.35
CA VAL A 145 1.57 -22.67 6.54
C VAL A 145 1.44 -23.58 5.30
N SER A 146 0.34 -23.47 4.57
CA SER A 146 0.07 -24.25 3.37
C SER A 146 0.67 -23.60 2.12
N LYS A 147 1.70 -24.24 1.51
CA LYS A 147 2.28 -23.75 0.24
C LYS A 147 1.26 -23.68 -0.91
N SER A 148 0.29 -24.58 -0.95
CA SER A 148 -0.79 -24.58 -1.93
C SER A 148 -1.83 -23.50 -1.61
N GLY A 149 -2.12 -23.27 -0.33
CA GLY A 149 -3.05 -22.26 0.15
C GLY A 149 -2.64 -20.85 -0.28
N GLN A 150 -1.35 -20.49 -0.17
CA GLN A 150 -0.85 -19.19 -0.61
C GLN A 150 -1.09 -18.95 -2.10
N LYS A 151 -0.79 -19.93 -2.96
CA LYS A 151 -1.02 -19.80 -4.41
C LYS A 151 -2.50 -19.67 -4.76
N ILE A 152 -3.37 -20.42 -4.09
CA ILE A 152 -4.82 -20.33 -4.28
C ILE A 152 -5.30 -18.94 -3.85
N MET A 153 -4.83 -18.45 -2.70
CA MET A 153 -5.20 -17.14 -2.18
C MET A 153 -4.79 -16.02 -3.13
N ASP A 154 -3.59 -16.08 -3.72
CA ASP A 154 -3.12 -15.10 -4.71
C ASP A 154 -4.05 -15.05 -5.93
N VAL A 155 -4.46 -16.22 -6.46
CA VAL A 155 -5.37 -16.31 -7.61
C VAL A 155 -6.76 -15.81 -7.25
N VAL A 156 -7.31 -16.20 -6.10
CA VAL A 156 -8.62 -15.75 -5.62
C VAL A 156 -8.63 -14.23 -5.43
N SER A 157 -7.61 -13.68 -4.77
CA SER A 157 -7.49 -12.23 -4.57
C SER A 157 -7.38 -11.46 -5.88
N MET A 158 -6.68 -12.01 -6.87
CA MET A 158 -6.58 -11.42 -8.21
C MET A 158 -7.95 -11.37 -8.91
N ILE A 159 -8.69 -12.48 -8.91
CA ILE A 159 -10.02 -12.57 -9.54
C ILE A 159 -10.98 -11.60 -8.83
N LEU A 160 -11.02 -11.62 -7.51
CA LEU A 160 -11.89 -10.76 -6.72
C LEU A 160 -11.48 -9.29 -6.80
N GLY A 161 -10.20 -8.98 -7.01
CA GLY A 161 -9.74 -7.63 -7.31
C GLY A 161 -10.33 -7.09 -8.63
N ILE A 162 -10.40 -7.92 -9.67
CA ILE A 162 -11.06 -7.57 -10.94
C ILE A 162 -12.56 -7.38 -10.71
N VAL A 163 -13.21 -8.29 -9.99
CA VAL A 163 -14.64 -8.17 -9.64
C VAL A 163 -14.90 -6.87 -8.90
N MET A 164 -14.04 -6.50 -7.94
CA MET A 164 -14.16 -5.24 -7.21
C MET A 164 -14.13 -4.03 -8.15
N ILE A 165 -13.19 -3.98 -9.09
CA ILE A 165 -13.09 -2.87 -10.06
C ILE A 165 -14.41 -2.75 -10.85
N LEU A 166 -14.94 -3.87 -11.31
CA LEU A 166 -16.21 -3.90 -12.09
C LEU A 166 -17.40 -3.45 -11.24
N VAL A 167 -17.49 -3.94 -10.00
CA VAL A 167 -18.58 -3.57 -9.09
C VAL A 167 -18.50 -2.10 -8.69
N VAL A 168 -17.30 -1.59 -8.37
CA VAL A 168 -17.09 -0.18 -8.05
C VAL A 168 -17.42 0.72 -9.24
N ALA A 169 -17.00 0.34 -10.45
CA ALA A 169 -17.35 1.07 -11.67
C ALA A 169 -18.88 1.07 -11.90
N TYR A 170 -19.52 -0.08 -11.71
CA TYR A 170 -20.98 -0.17 -11.82
C TYR A 170 -21.69 0.74 -10.80
N VAL A 171 -21.29 0.69 -9.52
CA VAL A 171 -21.85 1.56 -8.48
C VAL A 171 -21.63 3.04 -8.81
N MET A 172 -20.45 3.41 -9.30
CA MET A 172 -20.16 4.78 -9.75
C MET A 172 -21.17 5.25 -10.80
N PHE A 173 -21.47 4.42 -11.81
CA PHE A 173 -22.44 4.79 -12.85
C PHE A 173 -23.86 4.88 -12.32
N VAL A 174 -24.29 3.95 -11.47
CA VAL A 174 -25.66 3.92 -10.93
C VAL A 174 -25.91 5.05 -9.92
N SER A 175 -24.89 5.40 -9.12
CA SER A 175 -25.01 6.46 -8.11
C SER A 175 -24.94 7.88 -8.68
N ASN A 176 -24.59 8.04 -9.96
CA ASN A 176 -24.58 9.30 -10.69
C ASN A 176 -23.93 10.48 -9.93
N PRO A 177 -22.63 10.40 -9.58
CA PRO A 177 -21.96 11.44 -8.81
C PRO A 177 -21.86 12.77 -9.58
N PRO A 178 -21.69 13.89 -8.89
CA PRO A 178 -21.50 15.21 -9.52
C PRO A 178 -20.08 15.32 -10.12
N TYR A 179 -19.89 14.73 -11.30
CA TYR A 179 -18.58 14.66 -11.98
C TYR A 179 -17.92 16.03 -12.20
N GLY A 180 -18.72 17.05 -12.58
CA GLY A 180 -18.24 18.40 -12.81
C GLY A 180 -17.65 19.04 -11.56
N ASP A 181 -18.39 18.94 -10.44
CA ASP A 181 -17.95 19.49 -9.16
C ASP A 181 -16.73 18.73 -8.61
N ALA A 182 -16.72 17.40 -8.73
CA ALA A 182 -15.57 16.59 -8.36
C ALA A 182 -14.31 16.97 -9.15
N PHE A 183 -14.46 17.26 -10.46
CA PHE A 183 -13.34 17.71 -11.30
C PHE A 183 -12.82 19.09 -10.88
N VAL A 184 -13.71 20.05 -10.65
CA VAL A 184 -13.32 21.41 -10.20
C VAL A 184 -12.59 21.34 -8.87
N HIS A 185 -13.13 20.61 -7.88
CA HIS A 185 -12.55 20.50 -6.53
C HIS A 185 -11.29 19.63 -6.48
N THR A 186 -10.98 18.91 -7.56
CA THR A 186 -9.67 18.24 -7.71
C THR A 186 -8.52 19.26 -7.72
N PHE A 187 -8.76 20.50 -8.17
CA PHE A 187 -7.75 21.58 -8.27
C PHE A 187 -8.02 22.74 -7.31
N ALA A 188 -9.26 22.93 -6.88
CA ALA A 188 -9.70 24.03 -6.03
C ALA A 188 -10.55 23.53 -4.85
N PRO A 189 -9.97 22.81 -3.87
CA PRO A 189 -10.72 22.31 -2.70
C PRO A 189 -11.13 23.47 -1.78
N GLU A 190 -12.28 23.35 -1.13
CA GLU A 190 -12.82 24.41 -0.26
C GLU A 190 -11.96 24.64 1.00
N HIS A 191 -11.47 23.61 1.64
CA HIS A 191 -10.71 23.70 2.91
C HIS A 191 -9.45 22.85 2.87
N PRO A 192 -8.38 23.24 2.13
CA PRO A 192 -7.22 22.37 1.89
C PRO A 192 -6.51 21.93 3.18
N MET A 193 -6.52 22.75 4.23
CA MET A 193 -5.90 22.37 5.51
C MET A 193 -6.62 21.24 6.26
N LYS A 194 -7.91 21.05 6.03
CA LYS A 194 -8.66 19.90 6.58
C LYS A 194 -8.34 18.59 5.86
N LEU A 195 -7.66 18.63 4.72
CA LEU A 195 -7.29 17.46 3.93
C LEU A 195 -5.91 16.89 4.29
N VAL A 196 -5.20 17.47 5.27
CA VAL A 196 -3.85 16.99 5.64
C VAL A 196 -3.87 15.56 6.20
N LEU A 197 -4.83 15.22 7.05
CA LEU A 197 -4.99 13.84 7.54
C LEU A 197 -5.36 12.87 6.40
N PRO A 198 -6.38 13.14 5.56
CA PRO A 198 -6.59 12.36 4.35
C PRO A 198 -5.32 12.15 3.52
N ILE A 199 -4.59 13.21 3.16
CA ILE A 199 -3.40 13.14 2.29
C ILE A 199 -2.35 12.20 2.89
N ILE A 200 -1.93 12.42 4.14
CA ILE A 200 -0.89 11.57 4.76
C ILE A 200 -1.35 10.11 4.91
N THR A 201 -2.63 9.92 5.20
CA THR A 201 -3.23 8.59 5.35
C THR A 201 -3.28 7.85 4.02
N LEU A 202 -3.64 8.54 2.92
CA LEU A 202 -3.65 7.97 1.58
C LEU A 202 -2.23 7.60 1.11
N VAL A 203 -1.27 8.51 1.28
CA VAL A 203 0.14 8.28 0.93
C VAL A 203 0.69 7.09 1.73
N GLY A 204 0.45 7.07 3.03
CA GLY A 204 0.87 5.95 3.87
C GLY A 204 0.21 4.63 3.49
N GLY A 205 -1.05 4.68 3.05
CA GLY A 205 -1.82 3.52 2.58
C GLY A 205 -1.44 3.02 1.19
N THR A 206 -0.64 3.77 0.43
CA THR A 206 -0.25 3.41 -0.96
C THR A 206 1.25 3.12 -1.09
N VAL A 207 2.10 3.99 -0.56
CA VAL A 207 3.57 3.85 -0.69
C VAL A 207 4.30 3.85 0.64
N GLY A 208 3.60 4.09 1.74
CA GLY A 208 4.18 4.11 3.07
C GLY A 208 4.57 2.73 3.59
N GLY A 209 5.45 2.73 4.58
CA GLY A 209 5.87 1.52 5.27
C GLY A 209 6.39 0.43 4.33
N TYR A 210 5.81 -0.75 4.42
CA TYR A 210 6.26 -1.95 3.69
C TYR A 210 5.79 -1.99 2.22
N ILE A 211 4.74 -1.26 1.83
CA ILE A 211 4.02 -1.47 0.54
C ILE A 211 4.93 -1.20 -0.66
N THR A 212 5.59 -0.04 -0.71
CA THR A 212 6.51 0.27 -1.82
C THR A 212 7.68 -0.71 -1.90
N PHE A 213 8.16 -1.22 -0.75
CA PHE A 213 9.24 -2.18 -0.71
C PHE A 213 8.79 -3.59 -1.13
N ALA A 214 7.54 -3.98 -0.93
CA ALA A 214 7.04 -5.28 -1.38
C ALA A 214 7.22 -5.46 -2.90
N GLY A 215 6.82 -4.47 -3.71
CA GLY A 215 7.04 -4.49 -5.15
C GLY A 215 8.50 -4.43 -5.55
N ALA A 216 9.29 -3.51 -4.93
CA ALA A 216 10.71 -3.33 -5.22
C ALA A 216 11.54 -4.57 -4.86
N HIS A 217 11.30 -5.18 -3.71
CA HIS A 217 12.01 -6.40 -3.30
C HIS A 217 11.68 -7.58 -4.21
N ARG A 218 10.44 -7.70 -4.68
CA ARG A 218 10.07 -8.71 -5.67
C ARG A 218 10.84 -8.55 -6.98
N ILE A 219 11.08 -7.32 -7.43
CA ILE A 219 11.92 -7.04 -8.61
C ILE A 219 13.34 -7.58 -8.37
N LEU A 220 13.93 -7.27 -7.21
CA LEU A 220 15.26 -7.74 -6.85
C LEU A 220 15.35 -9.27 -6.73
N ASP A 221 14.36 -9.88 -6.07
CA ASP A 221 14.29 -11.34 -5.87
C ASP A 221 14.09 -12.09 -7.21
N SER A 222 13.53 -11.40 -8.23
CA SER A 222 13.43 -11.90 -9.60
C SER A 222 14.74 -11.77 -10.41
N GLY A 223 15.82 -11.27 -9.79
CA GLY A 223 17.13 -11.09 -10.43
C GLY A 223 17.23 -9.83 -11.31
N ILE A 224 16.22 -8.97 -11.33
CA ILE A 224 16.22 -7.71 -12.09
C ILE A 224 16.99 -6.65 -11.29
N LYS A 225 18.22 -6.39 -11.72
CA LYS A 225 19.12 -5.39 -11.12
C LYS A 225 20.03 -4.77 -12.17
N GLY A 226 20.38 -3.50 -11.98
CA GLY A 226 21.28 -2.76 -12.88
C GLY A 226 20.57 -1.68 -13.70
N LYS A 227 21.37 -0.78 -14.26
CA LYS A 227 20.91 0.43 -14.97
C LYS A 227 20.09 0.13 -16.23
N GLN A 228 20.35 -1.00 -16.88
CA GLN A 228 19.68 -1.40 -18.12
C GLN A 228 18.17 -1.62 -17.96
N TYR A 229 17.70 -1.91 -16.75
CA TYR A 229 16.28 -2.14 -16.48
C TYR A 229 15.49 -0.87 -16.13
N LEU A 230 16.18 0.26 -15.91
CA LEU A 230 15.56 1.47 -15.37
C LEU A 230 14.36 2.03 -16.16
N PRO A 231 14.35 2.04 -17.52
CA PRO A 231 13.17 2.52 -18.25
C PRO A 231 11.92 1.72 -17.89
N PHE A 232 12.05 0.39 -17.82
CA PHE A 232 10.94 -0.52 -17.52
C PHE A 232 10.53 -0.49 -16.05
N VAL A 233 11.50 -0.35 -15.15
CA VAL A 233 11.24 -0.20 -13.70
C VAL A 233 10.47 1.08 -13.43
N ASN A 234 10.82 2.21 -14.08
CA ASN A 234 10.09 3.45 -13.95
C ASN A 234 8.64 3.33 -14.43
N GLN A 235 8.44 2.72 -15.62
CA GLN A 235 7.09 2.47 -16.13
C GLN A 235 6.28 1.61 -15.16
N SER A 236 6.88 0.56 -14.62
CA SER A 236 6.22 -0.31 -13.65
C SER A 236 5.90 0.41 -12.34
N ALA A 237 6.80 1.24 -11.83
CA ALA A 237 6.58 2.03 -10.63
C ALA A 237 5.38 2.98 -10.81
N ILE A 238 5.35 3.73 -11.93
CA ILE A 238 4.25 4.64 -12.25
C ILE A 238 2.94 3.88 -12.48
N ALA A 239 2.99 2.78 -13.25
CA ALA A 239 1.80 1.98 -13.54
C ALA A 239 1.14 1.43 -12.26
N GLY A 240 1.92 1.00 -11.27
CA GLY A 240 1.40 0.56 -9.97
C GLY A 240 0.61 1.66 -9.26
N ILE A 241 1.16 2.87 -9.19
CA ILE A 241 0.49 4.02 -8.57
C ILE A 241 -0.74 4.44 -9.36
N LEU A 242 -0.66 4.50 -10.70
CA LEU A 242 -1.82 4.86 -11.52
C LEU A 242 -2.95 3.84 -11.39
N THR A 243 -2.63 2.55 -11.29
CA THR A 243 -3.65 1.50 -11.07
C THR A 243 -4.39 1.71 -9.76
N THR A 244 -3.66 1.96 -8.67
CA THR A 244 -4.27 2.26 -7.36
C THR A 244 -5.02 3.59 -7.37
N GLY A 245 -4.49 4.61 -8.06
CA GLY A 245 -5.12 5.92 -8.22
C GLY A 245 -6.45 5.84 -8.98
N ILE A 246 -6.49 5.10 -10.09
CA ILE A 246 -7.73 4.87 -10.85
C ILE A 246 -8.77 4.17 -9.96
N MET A 247 -8.37 3.09 -9.28
CA MET A 247 -9.29 2.37 -8.39
C MET A 247 -9.84 3.27 -7.28
N ARG A 248 -8.99 4.12 -6.69
CA ARG A 248 -9.41 5.07 -5.65
C ARG A 248 -10.36 6.13 -6.19
N THR A 249 -10.11 6.64 -7.39
CA THR A 249 -10.97 7.62 -8.05
C THR A 249 -12.35 7.02 -8.37
N LEU A 250 -12.38 5.79 -8.89
CA LEU A 250 -13.65 5.08 -9.14
C LEU A 250 -14.43 4.87 -7.83
N LEU A 251 -13.77 4.43 -6.78
CA LEU A 251 -14.41 4.23 -5.48
C LEU A 251 -14.86 5.56 -4.85
N PHE A 252 -14.06 6.60 -4.93
CA PHE A 252 -14.42 7.95 -4.50
C PHE A 252 -15.71 8.41 -5.19
N LEU A 253 -15.79 8.30 -6.51
CA LEU A 253 -16.97 8.70 -7.27
C LEU A 253 -18.19 7.84 -6.93
N ALA A 254 -18.01 6.52 -6.75
CA ALA A 254 -19.07 5.63 -6.31
C ALA A 254 -19.64 6.04 -4.94
N VAL A 255 -18.76 6.31 -3.97
CA VAL A 255 -19.16 6.78 -2.64
C VAL A 255 -19.80 8.16 -2.71
N LEU A 256 -19.20 9.09 -3.47
CA LEU A 256 -19.68 10.46 -3.63
C LEU A 256 -21.13 10.47 -4.15
N GLY A 257 -21.41 9.68 -5.19
CA GLY A 257 -22.76 9.59 -5.73
C GLY A 257 -23.81 9.14 -4.70
N VAL A 258 -23.44 8.26 -3.77
CA VAL A 258 -24.33 7.83 -2.69
C VAL A 258 -24.48 8.91 -1.61
N VAL A 259 -23.38 9.52 -1.15
CA VAL A 259 -23.46 10.45 -0.01
C VAL A 259 -24.07 11.81 -0.38
N VAL A 260 -23.99 12.26 -1.65
CA VAL A 260 -24.63 13.51 -2.09
C VAL A 260 -26.15 13.41 -2.11
N THR A 261 -26.75 12.21 -2.08
CA THR A 261 -28.21 12.02 -1.94
C THR A 261 -28.70 12.21 -0.51
N GLY A 262 -27.81 12.57 0.44
CA GLY A 262 -28.15 12.73 1.85
C GLY A 262 -28.11 11.44 2.68
N VAL A 263 -27.64 10.34 2.10
CA VAL A 263 -27.48 9.07 2.79
C VAL A 263 -26.35 9.18 3.81
N THR A 264 -26.64 8.83 5.07
CA THR A 264 -25.63 8.68 6.12
C THR A 264 -25.11 7.26 6.10
N LEU A 265 -23.78 7.12 5.88
CA LEU A 265 -23.13 5.81 5.90
C LEU A 265 -23.16 5.20 7.30
N SER A 266 -23.27 3.87 7.39
CA SER A 266 -23.16 3.16 8.65
C SER A 266 -21.81 3.43 9.32
N SER A 267 -21.83 3.81 10.60
CA SER A 267 -20.60 4.02 11.39
C SER A 267 -19.84 2.72 11.64
N GLU A 268 -20.50 1.57 11.58
CA GLU A 268 -19.88 0.25 11.82
C GLU A 268 -19.12 -0.24 10.60
N ASN A 269 -19.67 -0.04 9.38
CA ASN A 269 -19.08 -0.50 8.12
C ASN A 269 -19.40 0.47 6.98
N PRO A 270 -18.78 1.67 6.97
CA PRO A 270 -19.09 2.71 5.99
C PRO A 270 -18.99 2.22 4.52
N PRO A 271 -17.91 1.53 4.10
CA PRO A 271 -17.83 1.12 2.71
C PRO A 271 -18.91 0.08 2.32
N ALA A 272 -19.24 -0.88 3.19
CA ALA A 272 -20.30 -1.85 2.88
C ALA A 272 -21.66 -1.17 2.72
N SER A 273 -21.95 -0.14 3.51
CA SER A 273 -23.23 0.59 3.42
C SER A 273 -23.35 1.37 2.11
N VAL A 274 -22.27 1.82 1.48
CA VAL A 274 -22.30 2.43 0.15
C VAL A 274 -22.87 1.46 -0.89
N PHE A 275 -22.36 0.23 -0.90
CA PHE A 275 -22.80 -0.80 -1.85
C PHE A 275 -24.22 -1.29 -1.55
N GLU A 276 -24.60 -1.33 -0.26
CA GLU A 276 -25.96 -1.66 0.15
C GLU A 276 -26.97 -0.60 -0.33
N HIS A 277 -26.65 0.67 -0.20
CA HIS A 277 -27.53 1.76 -0.68
C HIS A 277 -27.60 1.82 -2.21
N ALA A 278 -26.50 1.58 -2.90
CA ALA A 278 -26.45 1.69 -4.35
C ALA A 278 -27.13 0.52 -5.08
N ILE A 279 -26.94 -0.72 -4.63
CA ILE A 279 -27.39 -1.93 -5.32
C ILE A 279 -28.01 -2.98 -4.38
N GLY A 280 -28.43 -2.56 -3.21
CA GLY A 280 -29.15 -3.40 -2.25
C GLY A 280 -28.28 -4.44 -1.52
N PRO A 281 -28.91 -5.41 -0.82
CA PRO A 281 -28.20 -6.42 -0.02
C PRO A 281 -27.18 -7.26 -0.81
N ILE A 282 -27.43 -7.49 -2.10
CA ILE A 282 -26.52 -8.20 -2.99
C ILE A 282 -25.18 -7.44 -3.10
N GLY A 283 -25.25 -6.11 -3.24
CA GLY A 283 -24.07 -5.25 -3.28
C GLY A 283 -23.25 -5.33 -2.01
N LYS A 284 -23.90 -5.27 -0.85
CA LYS A 284 -23.26 -5.46 0.46
C LYS A 284 -22.52 -6.80 0.54
N ASN A 285 -23.16 -7.89 0.13
CA ASN A 285 -22.57 -9.22 0.19
C ASN A 285 -21.37 -9.36 -0.77
N ILE A 286 -21.50 -8.89 -2.02
CA ILE A 286 -20.38 -8.91 -2.98
C ILE A 286 -19.22 -8.09 -2.43
N PHE A 287 -19.47 -6.88 -1.92
CA PHE A 287 -18.45 -6.06 -1.31
C PHE A 287 -17.80 -6.77 -0.12
N GLY A 288 -18.57 -7.40 0.75
CA GLY A 288 -18.09 -8.17 1.90
C GLY A 288 -17.15 -9.31 1.50
N ILE A 289 -17.48 -10.07 0.46
CA ILE A 289 -16.63 -11.16 -0.08
C ILE A 289 -15.29 -10.58 -0.57
N VAL A 290 -15.34 -9.50 -1.33
CA VAL A 290 -14.13 -8.88 -1.88
C VAL A 290 -13.29 -8.27 -0.77
N LEU A 291 -13.90 -7.59 0.20
CA LEU A 291 -13.22 -7.01 1.36
C LEU A 291 -12.52 -8.10 2.18
N PHE A 292 -13.20 -9.22 2.45
CA PHE A 292 -12.64 -10.35 3.17
C PHE A 292 -11.43 -10.94 2.44
N ALA A 293 -11.54 -11.20 1.13
CA ALA A 293 -10.44 -11.77 0.35
C ALA A 293 -9.24 -10.81 0.25
N ALA A 294 -9.48 -9.51 0.02
CA ALA A 294 -8.43 -8.50 0.02
C ALA A 294 -7.74 -8.41 1.38
N ALA A 295 -8.52 -8.47 2.47
CA ALA A 295 -8.01 -8.47 3.83
C ALA A 295 -7.14 -9.71 4.11
N MET A 296 -7.59 -10.89 3.75
CA MET A 296 -6.85 -12.15 3.91
C MET A 296 -5.48 -12.11 3.22
N SER A 297 -5.46 -11.68 1.96
CA SER A 297 -4.22 -11.51 1.20
C SER A 297 -3.30 -10.48 1.87
N SER A 298 -3.86 -9.37 2.34
CA SER A 298 -3.11 -8.29 2.98
C SER A 298 -2.57 -8.68 4.36
N VAL A 299 -3.30 -9.49 5.15
CA VAL A 299 -2.83 -10.03 6.44
C VAL A 299 -1.56 -10.85 6.25
N ILE A 300 -1.58 -11.77 5.29
CA ILE A 300 -0.41 -12.64 5.01
C ILE A 300 0.72 -11.79 4.41
N GLY A 301 0.42 -10.94 3.44
CA GLY A 301 1.40 -10.12 2.73
C GLY A 301 2.13 -9.12 3.65
N SER A 302 1.41 -8.40 4.51
CA SER A 302 2.01 -7.45 5.44
C SER A 302 2.86 -8.14 6.51
N ALA A 303 2.37 -9.25 7.08
CA ALA A 303 3.12 -10.04 8.06
C ALA A 303 4.39 -10.62 7.45
N TYR A 304 4.32 -11.20 6.25
CA TYR A 304 5.47 -11.74 5.54
C TYR A 304 6.49 -10.66 5.20
N THR A 305 6.06 -9.54 4.61
CA THR A 305 6.97 -8.46 4.22
C THR A 305 7.65 -7.84 5.44
N SER A 306 6.90 -7.57 6.52
CA SER A 306 7.46 -7.07 7.78
C SER A 306 8.49 -8.04 8.37
N ALA A 307 8.19 -9.35 8.34
CA ALA A 307 9.15 -10.37 8.76
C ALA A 307 10.44 -10.33 7.92
N THR A 308 10.39 -10.01 6.62
CA THR A 308 11.61 -9.91 5.79
C THR A 308 12.54 -8.78 6.23
N PHE A 309 12.03 -7.69 6.80
CA PHE A 309 12.84 -6.64 7.40
C PHE A 309 13.42 -7.07 8.74
N LEU A 310 12.64 -7.75 9.59
CA LEU A 310 13.11 -8.23 10.90
C LEU A 310 14.20 -9.29 10.79
N LYS A 311 14.14 -10.15 9.77
CA LYS A 311 15.17 -11.18 9.50
C LYS A 311 16.58 -10.64 9.36
N THR A 312 16.71 -9.42 8.86
CA THR A 312 18.02 -8.79 8.66
C THR A 312 18.65 -8.28 9.95
N LEU A 313 17.90 -8.22 11.05
CA LEU A 313 18.38 -7.72 12.34
C LEU A 313 19.23 -8.75 13.09
N HIS A 314 18.90 -10.04 13.00
CA HIS A 314 19.63 -11.09 13.71
C HIS A 314 19.48 -12.46 13.04
N LYS A 315 20.55 -13.29 13.09
CA LYS A 315 20.60 -14.62 12.46
C LYS A 315 19.46 -15.55 12.93
N SER A 316 19.19 -15.59 14.23
CA SER A 316 18.11 -16.42 14.77
C SER A 316 16.71 -16.02 14.31
N LEU A 317 16.49 -14.74 13.96
CA LEU A 317 15.23 -14.29 13.36
C LEU A 317 15.09 -14.80 11.93
N ASN A 318 16.18 -14.91 11.18
CA ASN A 318 16.16 -15.48 9.85
C ASN A 318 15.79 -16.96 9.85
N GLU A 319 16.32 -17.74 10.78
CA GLU A 319 16.05 -19.18 10.92
C GLU A 319 14.59 -19.48 11.32
N ARG A 320 13.94 -18.56 12.05
CA ARG A 320 12.56 -18.71 12.56
C ARG A 320 11.54 -17.85 11.81
N SER A 321 11.77 -17.57 10.54
CA SER A 321 10.97 -16.59 9.79
C SER A 321 9.47 -16.93 9.72
N ASN A 322 9.09 -18.19 9.62
CA ASN A 322 7.68 -18.60 9.59
C ASN A 322 7.01 -18.36 10.95
N LEU A 323 7.73 -18.62 12.05
CA LEU A 323 7.24 -18.31 13.38
C LEU A 323 7.00 -16.81 13.58
N ILE A 324 7.90 -15.95 13.05
CA ILE A 324 7.72 -14.49 13.12
C ILE A 324 6.42 -14.06 12.43
N VAL A 325 6.10 -14.60 11.26
CA VAL A 325 4.84 -14.28 10.56
C VAL A 325 3.63 -14.71 11.37
N ILE A 326 3.63 -15.91 11.93
CA ILE A 326 2.54 -16.41 12.78
C ILE A 326 2.36 -15.52 14.01
N VAL A 327 3.44 -15.23 14.74
CA VAL A 327 3.44 -14.36 15.91
C VAL A 327 2.92 -12.98 15.56
N PHE A 328 3.32 -12.45 14.39
CA PHE A 328 2.88 -11.17 13.89
C PHE A 328 1.35 -11.12 13.67
N ILE A 329 0.77 -12.16 13.06
CA ILE A 329 -0.67 -12.29 12.87
C ILE A 329 -1.38 -12.40 14.23
N VAL A 330 -0.86 -13.22 15.14
CA VAL A 330 -1.44 -13.40 16.48
C VAL A 330 -1.44 -12.09 17.27
N ILE A 331 -0.29 -11.38 17.33
CA ILE A 331 -0.17 -10.11 18.04
C ILE A 331 -1.14 -9.07 17.43
N SER A 332 -1.20 -8.95 16.11
CA SER A 332 -2.13 -8.04 15.43
C SER A 332 -3.57 -8.32 15.80
N THR A 333 -3.94 -9.59 15.84
CA THR A 333 -5.30 -10.02 16.20
C THR A 333 -5.61 -9.68 17.66
N MET A 334 -4.71 -10.00 18.58
CA MET A 334 -4.89 -9.68 20.00
C MET A 334 -5.06 -8.19 20.23
N ILE A 335 -4.22 -7.37 19.61
CA ILE A 335 -4.34 -5.90 19.71
C ILE A 335 -5.71 -5.43 19.18
N PHE A 336 -6.15 -5.95 18.02
CA PHE A 336 -7.46 -5.58 17.48
C PHE A 336 -8.61 -6.01 18.42
N LEU A 337 -8.60 -7.22 18.92
CA LEU A 337 -9.65 -7.73 19.82
C LEU A 337 -9.76 -6.89 21.10
N PHE A 338 -8.62 -6.36 21.57
CA PHE A 338 -8.58 -5.50 22.75
C PHE A 338 -9.13 -4.09 22.46
N ILE A 339 -8.67 -3.45 21.35
CA ILE A 339 -9.08 -2.06 20.98
C ILE A 339 -10.50 -2.02 20.44
N GLY A 340 -10.84 -2.88 19.49
CA GLY A 340 -12.19 -3.04 18.95
C GLY A 340 -12.74 -1.86 18.13
N LYS A 341 -11.88 -0.97 17.61
CA LYS A 341 -12.27 0.20 16.78
C LYS A 341 -11.77 0.02 15.34
N PRO A 342 -12.44 -0.79 14.48
CA PRO A 342 -11.89 -1.17 13.17
C PRO A 342 -11.62 0.04 12.26
N ILE A 343 -12.54 1.00 12.19
CA ILE A 343 -12.42 2.16 11.30
C ILE A 343 -11.25 3.06 11.70
N SER A 344 -11.16 3.40 12.99
CA SER A 344 -10.04 4.22 13.50
C SER A 344 -8.70 3.55 13.23
N LEU A 345 -8.58 2.25 13.47
CA LEU A 345 -7.34 1.49 13.24
C LEU A 345 -6.92 1.47 11.78
N LEU A 346 -7.88 1.38 10.84
CA LEU A 346 -7.61 1.45 9.41
C LEU A 346 -7.09 2.83 8.96
N ILE A 347 -7.56 3.91 9.58
CA ILE A 347 -7.08 5.27 9.33
C ILE A 347 -5.70 5.48 9.95
N ILE A 348 -5.54 5.11 11.22
CA ILE A 348 -4.28 5.23 11.98
C ILE A 348 -3.16 4.46 11.28
N ALA A 349 -3.43 3.25 10.78
CA ALA A 349 -2.45 2.46 10.05
C ALA A 349 -1.88 3.21 8.83
N GLY A 350 -2.74 3.88 8.07
CA GLY A 350 -2.30 4.72 6.95
C GLY A 350 -1.43 5.90 7.43
N ALA A 351 -1.89 6.65 8.43
CA ALA A 351 -1.15 7.80 8.94
C ALA A 351 0.24 7.44 9.49
N ILE A 352 0.36 6.37 10.28
CA ILE A 352 1.64 5.87 10.80
C ILE A 352 2.60 5.55 9.66
N ASN A 353 2.14 4.85 8.63
CA ASN A 353 2.98 4.51 7.49
C ASN A 353 3.34 5.73 6.65
N GLY A 354 2.47 6.73 6.57
CA GLY A 354 2.78 8.03 5.99
C GLY A 354 3.92 8.75 6.72
N TRP A 355 3.97 8.68 8.06
CA TRP A 355 5.06 9.26 8.86
C TRP A 355 6.41 8.52 8.71
N ILE A 356 6.38 7.23 8.37
CA ILE A 356 7.60 6.44 8.11
C ILE A 356 8.22 6.80 6.75
N LEU A 357 7.41 7.19 5.78
CA LEU A 357 7.85 7.44 4.40
C LEU A 357 8.98 8.48 4.28
N PRO A 358 8.93 9.67 4.92
CA PRO A 358 10.00 10.66 4.78
C PRO A 358 11.35 10.15 5.27
N ILE A 359 11.40 9.28 6.27
CA ILE A 359 12.65 8.69 6.78
C ILE A 359 13.22 7.72 5.75
N THR A 360 12.39 6.84 5.22
CA THR A 360 12.80 5.82 4.25
C THR A 360 13.18 6.43 2.91
N LEU A 361 12.35 7.31 2.37
CA LEU A 361 12.60 8.02 1.11
C LEU A 361 13.81 8.94 1.23
N GLY A 362 13.95 9.67 2.36
CA GLY A 362 15.09 10.54 2.63
C GLY A 362 16.42 9.77 2.60
N ALA A 363 16.48 8.60 3.24
CA ALA A 363 17.66 7.73 3.20
C ALA A 363 18.01 7.30 1.77
N ILE A 364 16.99 6.92 0.96
CA ILE A 364 17.19 6.53 -0.44
C ILE A 364 17.67 7.71 -1.30
N LEU A 365 17.13 8.92 -1.09
CA LEU A 365 17.56 10.12 -1.82
C LEU A 365 19.02 10.48 -1.48
N ILE A 366 19.41 10.42 -0.20
CA ILE A 366 20.82 10.63 0.19
C ILE A 366 21.71 9.57 -0.48
N ALA A 367 21.31 8.30 -0.47
CA ALA A 367 22.03 7.22 -1.13
C ALA A 367 22.24 7.49 -2.63
N SER A 368 21.24 8.07 -3.32
CA SER A 368 21.27 8.37 -4.75
C SER A 368 22.38 9.33 -5.17
N LYS A 369 22.93 10.12 -4.23
CA LYS A 369 24.04 11.07 -4.43
C LYS A 369 25.40 10.54 -3.98
N LYS A 370 25.45 9.39 -3.30
CA LYS A 370 26.72 8.80 -2.82
C LYS A 370 27.30 7.82 -3.85
N LYS A 371 28.42 8.17 -4.53
CA LYS A 371 29.12 7.28 -5.47
C LYS A 371 29.49 5.92 -4.86
N SER A 372 29.82 5.88 -3.58
CA SER A 372 30.13 4.64 -2.86
C SER A 372 28.96 3.66 -2.80
N ILE A 373 27.72 4.12 -3.05
CA ILE A 373 26.50 3.32 -3.02
C ILE A 373 25.99 3.02 -4.44
N VAL A 374 25.91 4.05 -5.29
CA VAL A 374 25.31 3.94 -6.63
C VAL A 374 26.33 3.81 -7.76
N GLY A 375 27.65 3.80 -7.43
CA GLY A 375 28.74 3.76 -8.43
C GLY A 375 28.69 4.95 -9.38
N ASP A 376 28.85 4.68 -10.68
CA ASP A 376 28.81 5.70 -11.74
C ASP A 376 27.39 6.09 -12.19
N TYR A 377 26.37 5.63 -11.46
CA TYR A 377 25.01 6.03 -11.77
C TYR A 377 24.75 7.50 -11.38
N LYS A 378 24.24 8.28 -12.34
CA LYS A 378 23.82 9.66 -12.12
C LYS A 378 22.31 9.71 -11.98
N HIS A 379 21.83 9.99 -10.76
CA HIS A 379 20.40 10.12 -10.52
C HIS A 379 19.86 11.42 -11.13
N PRO A 380 18.76 11.39 -11.94
CA PRO A 380 18.18 12.57 -12.56
C PRO A 380 17.77 13.63 -11.53
N ASN A 381 18.20 14.88 -11.74
CA ASN A 381 17.92 15.95 -10.76
C ASN A 381 16.43 16.23 -10.58
N TRP A 382 15.64 16.13 -11.64
CA TRP A 382 14.19 16.34 -11.53
C TRP A 382 13.51 15.26 -10.63
N MET A 383 13.95 13.99 -10.74
CA MET A 383 13.45 12.92 -9.86
C MET A 383 13.88 13.16 -8.42
N PHE A 384 15.12 13.57 -8.21
CA PHE A 384 15.64 13.90 -6.89
C PHE A 384 14.84 15.05 -6.24
N ILE A 385 14.60 16.15 -6.99
CA ILE A 385 13.80 17.28 -6.51
C ILE A 385 12.36 16.82 -6.21
N PHE A 386 11.77 16.01 -7.09
CA PHE A 386 10.44 15.46 -6.89
C PHE A 386 10.37 14.60 -5.62
N GLY A 387 11.39 13.77 -5.36
CA GLY A 387 11.51 13.01 -4.12
C GLY A 387 11.64 13.91 -2.89
N ILE A 388 12.42 14.99 -2.95
CA ILE A 388 12.53 15.99 -1.86
C ILE A 388 11.17 16.65 -1.59
N VAL A 389 10.45 17.04 -2.63
CA VAL A 389 9.09 17.61 -2.47
C VAL A 389 8.16 16.60 -1.78
N ALA A 390 8.20 15.33 -2.19
CA ALA A 390 7.42 14.28 -1.53
C ALA A 390 7.79 14.13 -0.04
N VAL A 391 9.08 14.17 0.32
CA VAL A 391 9.54 14.16 1.72
C VAL A 391 9.00 15.35 2.49
N LEU A 392 9.15 16.57 1.95
CA LEU A 392 8.71 17.78 2.64
C LEU A 392 7.19 17.82 2.84
N VAL A 393 6.42 17.45 1.81
CA VAL A 393 4.95 17.42 1.92
C VAL A 393 4.52 16.37 2.95
N THR A 394 5.12 15.20 2.97
CA THR A 394 4.77 14.15 3.95
C THR A 394 5.20 14.51 5.38
N ILE A 395 6.30 15.23 5.57
CA ILE A 395 6.67 15.77 6.89
C ILE A 395 5.62 16.81 7.35
N LEU A 396 5.28 17.77 6.49
CA LEU A 396 4.31 18.81 6.83
C LEU A 396 2.93 18.25 7.15
N THR A 397 2.40 17.40 6.26
CA THR A 397 1.10 16.76 6.48
C THR A 397 1.12 15.86 7.71
N GLY A 398 2.24 15.18 7.98
CA GLY A 398 2.44 14.38 9.18
C GLY A 398 2.38 15.20 10.47
N ILE A 399 3.05 16.36 10.51
CA ILE A 399 3.05 17.26 11.66
C ILE A 399 1.64 17.82 11.90
N PHE A 400 0.98 18.34 10.86
CA PHE A 400 -0.34 18.95 10.98
C PHE A 400 -1.43 17.93 11.34
N SER A 401 -1.33 16.69 10.86
CA SER A 401 -2.30 15.61 11.14
C SER A 401 -2.08 14.95 12.52
N PHE A 402 -0.97 15.18 13.19
CA PHE A 402 -0.62 14.47 14.42
C PHE A 402 -1.69 14.57 15.50
N LYS A 403 -2.23 15.77 15.73
CA LYS A 403 -3.30 16.01 16.70
C LYS A 403 -4.59 15.27 16.34
N GLU A 404 -4.95 15.26 15.05
CA GLU A 404 -6.15 14.57 14.55
C GLU A 404 -6.02 13.05 14.70
N VAL A 405 -4.83 12.50 14.44
CA VAL A 405 -4.56 11.08 14.65
C VAL A 405 -4.69 10.67 16.12
N LEU A 406 -4.19 11.52 17.05
CA LEU A 406 -4.33 11.25 18.49
C LEU A 406 -5.80 11.23 18.95
N GLN A 407 -6.69 11.95 18.30
CA GLN A 407 -8.13 11.96 18.61
C GLN A 407 -8.87 10.69 18.14
N LEU A 408 -8.25 9.86 17.30
CA LEU A 408 -8.83 8.60 16.85
C LEU A 408 -8.67 7.45 17.87
N PHE A 409 -7.75 7.59 18.82
CA PHE A 409 -7.55 6.62 19.90
C PHE A 409 -8.58 6.87 21.01
#